data_51b501f7f7b0b1701c791beed83c9b77
#
_entry.id   51b501f7f7b0b1701c791beed83c9b77
#
_cell.length_a   1.000
_cell.length_b   1.000
_cell.length_c   1.000
_cell.angle_alpha   90.00
_cell.angle_beta   90.00
_cell.angle_gamma   90.00
#
_symmetry.space_group_name_H-M   'P 1'
#
loop_
_entity.id
_entity.type
_entity.pdbx_description
1 polymer ?
#
loop_
_entity_poly.entity_id
_entity_poly.type
_entity_poly.pdbx_seq_one_letter_code
_entity_poly.pdbx_strand_id
1 'polypeptide(L)'
;MRVSKEVPVGLIPHPNELDRKRIERALISRKHYRYVSPSVTPVKDGYLIGSPCCSRSIDNDGGQIDVALLHYDAVSGIWKLFFKNHARGSWKIYSIFHRLASAIDELNTDPERLFWQ
;
A
#
# COMPACT_ATOMS: atom_id res chain seq x y z
N MET A 1 12.40 26.89 21.19
CA MET A 1 11.55 26.51 20.75
C MET A 1 11.58 25.26 20.50
N ARG A 2 11.09 24.64 20.40
CA ARG A 2 10.98 23.52 20.22
C ARG A 2 10.36 23.18 19.16
N VAL A 3 10.24 23.77 18.43
CA VAL A 3 9.56 23.59 17.38
C VAL A 3 9.80 22.41 16.71
N SER A 4 10.88 21.88 16.70
CA SER A 4 11.16 20.71 15.94
C SER A 4 10.30 19.56 16.25
N LYS A 5 9.53 19.62 17.33
CA LYS A 5 8.67 18.51 17.61
C LYS A 5 7.39 18.53 16.85
N GLU A 6 7.08 19.64 16.23
CA GLU A 6 5.86 19.70 15.46
C GLU A 6 6.18 19.67 14.01
N VAL A 7 5.72 18.64 13.34
CA VAL A 7 5.94 18.45 11.91
C VAL A 7 4.66 18.82 11.19
N PRO A 8 4.72 19.73 10.21
CA PRO A 8 3.53 20.05 9.40
C PRO A 8 2.97 18.80 8.77
N VAL A 9 1.65 18.78 8.60
CA VAL A 9 0.97 17.58 8.14
C VAL A 9 1.58 17.00 6.87
N GLY A 10 1.91 17.80 5.89
CA GLY A 10 2.46 17.30 4.65
C GLY A 10 3.91 16.85 4.75
N LEU A 11 4.55 17.04 5.91
CA LEU A 11 5.95 16.67 6.08
C LEU A 11 6.18 15.55 7.08
N ILE A 12 5.12 14.89 7.51
CA ILE A 12 5.26 13.73 8.40
C ILE A 12 5.99 12.65 7.62
N PRO A 13 7.09 12.13 8.16
CA PRO A 13 7.89 11.16 7.41
C PRO A 13 7.17 9.82 7.25
N HIS A 14 7.43 9.20 6.13
CA HIS A 14 6.95 7.85 5.85
C HIS A 14 8.14 7.02 5.36
N PRO A 15 8.21 5.77 5.74
CA PRO A 15 7.22 5.05 6.53
C PRO A 15 7.33 5.36 8.03
N ASN A 16 6.23 5.16 8.75
CA ASN A 16 6.25 5.20 10.21
C ASN A 16 5.31 4.11 10.72
N GLU A 17 5.54 3.70 11.95
CA GLU A 17 4.84 2.55 12.50
C GLU A 17 3.36 2.83 12.74
N LEU A 18 3.01 4.05 13.12
CA LEU A 18 1.63 4.40 13.36
C LEU A 18 0.79 4.27 12.08
N ASP A 19 1.29 4.81 10.98
CA ASP A 19 0.58 4.74 9.72
C ASP A 19 0.61 3.34 9.13
N ARG A 20 1.70 2.59 9.33
CA ARG A 20 1.75 1.20 8.92
C ARG A 20 0.61 0.40 9.56
N LYS A 21 0.39 0.61 10.85
CA LYS A 21 -0.69 -0.08 11.56
C LYS A 21 -2.07 0.40 11.13
N ARG A 22 -2.19 1.69 10.80
CA ARG A 22 -3.45 2.21 10.28
C ARG A 22 -3.82 1.57 8.95
N ILE A 23 -2.84 1.42 8.07
CA ILE A 23 -3.06 0.77 6.78
C ILE A 23 -3.45 -0.69 7.01
N GLU A 24 -2.71 -1.39 7.86
CA GLU A 24 -2.99 -2.78 8.15
C GLU A 24 -4.42 -2.97 8.65
N ARG A 25 -4.87 -2.11 9.57
CA ARG A 25 -6.20 -2.18 10.11
C ARG A 25 -7.26 -1.84 9.05
N ALA A 26 -6.99 -0.84 8.24
CA ALA A 26 -7.94 -0.41 7.21
C ALA A 26 -8.15 -1.47 6.13
N LEU A 27 -7.13 -2.29 5.86
CA LEU A 27 -7.24 -3.33 4.85
C LEU A 27 -8.21 -4.44 5.22
N ILE A 28 -8.62 -4.50 6.48
CA ILE A 28 -9.64 -5.48 6.91
C ILE A 28 -10.96 -5.24 6.18
N SER A 29 -11.23 -4.01 5.75
CA SER A 29 -12.48 -3.66 5.06
C SER A 29 -12.45 -3.93 3.56
N ARG A 30 -11.41 -4.55 3.03
CA ARG A 30 -11.33 -4.78 1.59
C ARG A 30 -12.40 -5.79 1.14
N LYS A 31 -12.78 -5.69 -0.11
CA LYS A 31 -13.86 -6.51 -0.65
C LYS A 31 -13.40 -7.88 -1.14
N HIS A 32 -12.13 -8.02 -1.51
CA HIS A 32 -11.62 -9.25 -2.10
C HIS A 32 -10.59 -9.90 -1.17
N TYR A 33 -10.51 -11.23 -1.21
CA TYR A 33 -9.53 -11.99 -0.43
C TYR A 33 -9.60 -11.68 1.05
N ARG A 34 -10.82 -11.65 1.59
CA ARG A 34 -11.06 -11.22 2.97
C ARG A 34 -10.60 -12.24 4.01
N TYR A 35 -10.37 -13.46 3.60
CA TYR A 35 -9.98 -14.51 4.53
C TYR A 35 -8.46 -14.67 4.65
N VAL A 36 -7.67 -13.87 3.99
CA VAL A 36 -6.23 -13.87 4.19
C VAL A 36 -5.82 -12.55 4.84
N SER A 37 -4.71 -12.57 5.54
CA SER A 37 -4.21 -11.37 6.21
C SER A 37 -3.07 -10.78 5.39
N PRO A 38 -3.26 -9.60 4.82
CA PRO A 38 -2.19 -8.97 4.07
C PRO A 38 -1.10 -8.44 5.00
N SER A 39 0.10 -8.28 4.48
CA SER A 39 1.20 -7.68 5.21
C SER A 39 1.39 -6.25 4.73
N VAL A 40 1.83 -5.39 5.62
CA VAL A 40 2.20 -4.02 5.29
C VAL A 40 3.65 -3.84 5.73
N THR A 41 4.54 -3.75 4.77
CA THR A 41 5.97 -3.66 5.02
C THR A 41 6.46 -2.25 4.72
N PRO A 42 7.18 -1.62 5.65
CA PRO A 42 7.72 -0.29 5.37
C PRO A 42 8.82 -0.39 4.32
N VAL A 43 8.78 0.52 3.36
CA VAL A 43 9.81 0.65 2.33
C VAL A 43 10.16 2.11 2.23
N LYS A 44 11.19 2.44 1.46
CA LYS A 44 11.60 3.84 1.35
C LYS A 44 10.42 4.67 0.84
N ASP A 45 10.11 5.71 1.60
CA ASP A 45 9.04 6.67 1.30
C ASP A 45 7.65 6.07 1.21
N GLY A 46 7.44 4.89 1.78
CA GLY A 46 6.09 4.33 1.69
C GLY A 46 5.91 2.95 2.29
N TYR A 47 4.96 2.22 1.70
CA TYR A 47 4.53 0.93 2.25
C TYR A 47 4.27 -0.05 1.11
N LEU A 48 4.77 -1.26 1.29
CA LEU A 48 4.53 -2.35 0.35
C LEU A 48 3.46 -3.25 0.96
N ILE A 49 2.38 -3.47 0.22
CA ILE A 49 1.30 -4.33 0.66
C ILE A 49 1.43 -5.65 -0.08
N GLY A 50 1.51 -6.73 0.69
CA GLY A 50 1.61 -8.07 0.14
C GLY A 50 0.53 -8.96 0.68
N SER A 51 0.36 -10.11 0.08
CA SER A 51 -0.63 -11.08 0.52
C SER A 51 -0.05 -12.47 0.38
N PRO A 52 -0.42 -13.41 1.27
CA PRO A 52 0.00 -14.78 1.07
C PRO A 52 -0.51 -15.29 -0.26
N CYS A 53 0.36 -15.96 -1.00
CA CYS A 53 -0.02 -16.46 -2.31
C CYS A 53 -0.49 -17.89 -2.19
N CYS A 54 -1.73 -18.14 -2.62
CA CYS A 54 -2.27 -19.48 -2.64
C CYS A 54 -2.10 -20.13 -3.99
N SER A 55 -1.66 -19.37 -5.00
CA SER A 55 -1.54 -19.89 -6.35
C SER A 55 -0.11 -20.18 -6.69
N ARG A 56 0.19 -21.42 -6.99
CA ARG A 56 1.53 -21.80 -7.40
C ARG A 56 1.87 -21.34 -8.80
N SER A 57 0.89 -20.90 -9.56
CA SER A 57 1.17 -20.34 -10.86
C SER A 57 1.79 -18.95 -10.75
N ILE A 58 1.57 -18.25 -9.62
CA ILE A 58 2.19 -16.95 -9.39
C ILE A 58 3.46 -17.12 -8.61
N ASP A 59 3.45 -17.96 -7.56
CA ASP A 59 4.61 -18.21 -6.73
C ASP A 59 4.70 -19.70 -6.47
N ASN A 60 5.70 -20.35 -7.03
CA ASN A 60 5.87 -21.79 -6.90
C ASN A 60 6.03 -22.25 -5.47
N ASP A 61 6.56 -21.39 -4.62
CA ASP A 61 6.79 -21.74 -3.23
C ASP A 61 5.60 -21.41 -2.35
N GLY A 62 4.55 -20.84 -2.92
CA GLY A 62 3.37 -20.47 -2.14
C GLY A 62 3.67 -19.36 -1.14
N GLY A 63 4.59 -18.46 -1.44
CA GLY A 63 4.98 -17.38 -0.55
C GLY A 63 4.08 -16.17 -0.66
N GLN A 64 4.68 -14.99 -0.62
CA GLN A 64 3.94 -13.74 -0.68
C GLN A 64 3.95 -13.18 -2.09
N ILE A 65 2.87 -12.54 -2.49
CA ILE A 65 2.84 -11.77 -3.72
C ILE A 65 2.67 -10.30 -3.40
N ASP A 66 3.23 -9.46 -4.24
CA ASP A 66 3.08 -8.02 -4.10
C ASP A 66 1.71 -7.61 -4.60
N VAL A 67 0.98 -6.87 -3.78
CA VAL A 67 -0.37 -6.44 -4.10
C VAL A 67 -0.35 -4.98 -4.54
N ALA A 68 0.26 -4.12 -3.76
CA ALA A 68 0.25 -2.69 -4.03
C ALA A 68 1.46 -2.02 -3.41
N LEU A 69 1.83 -0.87 -3.96
CA LEU A 69 2.88 -0.04 -3.39
C LEU A 69 2.31 1.35 -3.19
N LEU A 70 2.41 1.85 -1.97
CA LEU A 70 2.02 3.21 -1.64
C LEU A 70 3.28 4.02 -1.43
N HIS A 71 3.43 5.08 -2.21
CA HIS A 71 4.61 5.93 -2.15
C HIS A 71 4.20 7.37 -1.88
N TYR A 72 4.78 7.96 -0.85
CA TYR A 72 4.44 9.32 -0.48
C TYR A 72 5.49 10.29 -0.99
N ASP A 73 5.05 11.28 -1.75
CA ASP A 73 5.94 12.33 -2.23
C ASP A 73 5.80 13.50 -1.27
N ALA A 74 6.79 13.69 -0.41
CA ALA A 74 6.74 14.74 0.60
C ALA A 74 6.79 16.14 0.02
N VAL A 75 7.37 16.31 -1.16
CA VAL A 75 7.46 17.61 -1.79
C VAL A 75 6.08 18.10 -2.24
N SER A 76 5.32 17.24 -2.88
CA SER A 76 4.00 17.60 -3.38
C SER A 76 2.88 17.23 -2.41
N GLY A 77 3.16 16.42 -1.40
CA GLY A 77 2.14 16.01 -0.44
C GLY A 77 1.13 15.05 -1.01
N ILE A 78 1.51 14.26 -2.00
CA ILE A 78 0.59 13.31 -2.61
C ILE A 78 1.02 11.88 -2.39
N TRP A 79 0.05 10.99 -2.43
CA TRP A 79 0.27 9.55 -2.36
C TRP A 79 0.12 8.97 -3.75
N LYS A 80 1.09 8.15 -4.15
CA LYS A 80 1.03 7.44 -5.42
C LYS A 80 0.73 5.99 -5.12
N LEU A 81 -0.28 5.44 -5.77
CA LEU A 81 -0.67 4.04 -5.61
C LEU A 81 -0.29 3.29 -6.87
N PHE A 82 0.49 2.23 -6.69
CA PHE A 82 0.97 1.41 -7.79
C PHE A 82 0.42 -0.01 -7.69
N PHE A 83 0.19 -0.63 -8.82
CA PHE A 83 -0.14 -2.05 -8.86
C PHE A 83 0.97 -2.81 -9.58
N LYS A 84 1.06 -4.11 -9.33
CA LYS A 84 2.14 -4.93 -9.85
C LYS A 84 1.72 -5.59 -11.16
N ASN A 85 2.55 -5.46 -12.17
CA ASN A 85 2.41 -6.27 -13.37
C ASN A 85 3.23 -7.53 -13.12
N HIS A 86 2.57 -8.61 -12.74
CA HIS A 86 3.26 -9.83 -12.32
C HIS A 86 4.01 -10.50 -13.47
N ALA A 87 3.51 -10.37 -14.69
CA ALA A 87 4.16 -10.98 -15.84
C ALA A 87 5.53 -10.35 -16.10
N ARG A 88 5.67 -9.05 -15.84
CA ARG A 88 6.93 -8.35 -16.08
C ARG A 88 7.69 -8.04 -14.82
N GLY A 89 7.10 -8.26 -13.66
CA GLY A 89 7.72 -7.92 -12.39
C GLY A 89 7.89 -6.43 -12.17
N SER A 90 7.08 -5.61 -12.82
CA SER A 90 7.22 -4.16 -12.74
C SER A 90 6.02 -3.51 -12.08
N TRP A 91 6.25 -2.34 -11.50
CA TRP A 91 5.18 -1.56 -10.88
C TRP A 91 4.64 -0.56 -11.88
N LYS A 92 3.30 -0.41 -11.90
CA LYS A 92 2.65 0.58 -12.74
C LYS A 92 1.81 1.49 -11.87
N ILE A 93 1.84 2.79 -12.15
CA ILE A 93 1.06 3.72 -11.36
C ILE A 93 -0.43 3.55 -11.69
N TYR A 94 -1.23 3.47 -10.62
CA TYR A 94 -2.67 3.39 -10.76
C TYR A 94 -3.29 4.78 -10.70
N SER A 95 -2.98 5.53 -9.64
CA SER A 95 -3.51 6.87 -9.48
C SER A 95 -2.76 7.60 -8.38
N ILE A 96 -3.06 8.88 -8.23
CA ILE A 96 -2.50 9.69 -7.15
C ILE A 96 -3.65 10.20 -6.28
N PHE A 97 -3.34 10.41 -5.00
CA PHE A 97 -4.32 10.81 -4.02
C PHE A 97 -3.72 11.85 -3.09
N HIS A 98 -4.52 12.80 -2.63
CA HIS A 98 -4.04 13.77 -1.66
C HIS A 98 -4.10 13.24 -0.23
N ARG A 99 -4.89 12.20 0.00
CA ARG A 99 -5.06 11.63 1.33
C ARG A 99 -4.84 10.13 1.30
N LEU A 100 -4.15 9.64 2.31
CA LEU A 100 -3.91 8.20 2.43
C LEU A 100 -5.23 7.43 2.49
N ALA A 101 -6.23 7.94 3.21
CA ALA A 101 -7.52 7.26 3.33
C ALA A 101 -8.16 7.03 1.97
N SER A 102 -8.04 7.99 1.06
CA SER A 102 -8.61 7.84 -0.28
C SER A 102 -7.91 6.74 -1.07
N ALA A 103 -6.60 6.65 -0.96
CA ALA A 103 -5.83 5.60 -1.61
C ALA A 103 -6.23 4.22 -1.06
N ILE A 104 -6.40 4.11 0.26
CA ILE A 104 -6.79 2.85 0.87
C ILE A 104 -8.21 2.46 0.48
N ASP A 105 -9.12 3.42 0.37
CA ASP A 105 -10.49 3.14 -0.06
C ASP A 105 -10.50 2.55 -1.47
N GLU A 106 -9.69 3.10 -2.35
CA GLU A 106 -9.61 2.60 -3.71
C GLU A 106 -9.02 1.19 -3.74
N LEU A 107 -7.98 0.96 -2.94
CA LEU A 107 -7.35 -0.33 -2.83
C LEU A 107 -8.33 -1.38 -2.27
N ASN A 108 -9.12 -1.00 -1.26
CA ASN A 108 -10.08 -1.90 -0.65
C ASN A 108 -11.22 -2.24 -1.60
N THR A 109 -11.64 -1.29 -2.43
CA THR A 109 -12.73 -1.51 -3.39
C THR A 109 -12.23 -2.32 -4.59
N ASP A 110 -11.02 -2.00 -5.07
CA ASP A 110 -10.39 -2.70 -6.19
C ASP A 110 -11.37 -2.98 -7.32
N PRO A 111 -11.97 -1.95 -7.90
CA PRO A 111 -13.07 -2.15 -8.86
C PRO A 111 -12.65 -2.90 -10.12
N GLU A 112 -11.39 -2.85 -10.49
CA GLU A 112 -10.89 -3.52 -11.69
C GLU A 112 -10.10 -4.78 -11.37
N ARG A 113 -10.06 -5.19 -10.12
CA ARG A 113 -9.34 -6.38 -9.68
C ARG A 113 -7.86 -6.35 -10.08
N LEU A 114 -7.24 -5.18 -9.97
CA LEU A 114 -5.82 -5.03 -10.30
C LEU A 114 -4.90 -5.37 -9.13
N PHE A 115 -5.43 -5.27 -7.90
CA PHE A 115 -4.63 -5.47 -6.71
C PHE A 115 -4.86 -6.86 -6.10
N TRP A 116 -6.08 -7.15 -5.74
CA TRP A 116 -6.40 -8.42 -5.08
C TRP A 116 -6.85 -9.42 -6.14
N GLN A 117 -5.89 -10.05 -6.76
CA GLN A 117 -6.17 -10.97 -7.87
C GLN A 117 -6.39 -12.40 -7.44
#